data_1237b1d0d49fd89c8d49a495b0560be4
#
_entry.id   1237b1d0d49fd89c8d49a495b0560be4
#
_cell.length_a   1.000
_cell.length_b   1.000
_cell.length_c   1.000
_cell.angle_alpha   90.00
_cell.angle_beta   90.00
_cell.angle_gamma   90.00
#
_symmetry.space_group_name_H-M   'P 1'
#
loop_
_entity.id
_entity.type
_entity.pdbx_description
1 polymer ?
#
loop_
_entity_poly.entity_id
_entity_poly.type
_entity_poly.pdbx_seq_one_letter_code
_entity_poly.pdbx_strand_id
1 'polypeptide(L)'
;MSTPTPPLSAEAPHVDESLVTYTHVIYALHTLSVIIGVTTFHTIVFSFIWGLPSIIAVIMNYARRPATHGTYLESHFRWQIRTFWYAVLWSVLIWVISVPLMLVLVGFPLFILGHLALGIWIAYRVIRGWLSLRDRRPMYV
;
A
#
# COMPACT_ATOMS: atom_id res chain seq x y z
N MET A 1 34.15 -46.59 -4.43
CA MET A 1 33.21 -45.71 -5.15
C MET A 1 32.56 -44.77 -4.13
N SER A 2 33.16 -43.62 -3.92
CA SER A 2 32.57 -42.58 -3.04
C SER A 2 31.53 -41.79 -3.82
N THR A 3 30.26 -41.91 -3.40
CA THR A 3 29.18 -41.10 -3.89
C THR A 3 29.43 -39.63 -3.53
N PRO A 4 29.41 -38.69 -4.45
CA PRO A 4 29.52 -37.28 -4.10
C PRO A 4 28.29 -36.86 -3.26
N THR A 5 28.55 -36.40 -2.06
CA THR A 5 27.53 -35.79 -1.20
C THR A 5 27.01 -34.53 -1.93
N PRO A 6 25.72 -34.40 -2.17
CA PRO A 6 25.19 -33.16 -2.74
C PRO A 6 25.48 -32.01 -1.78
N PRO A 7 25.80 -30.81 -2.29
CA PRO A 7 25.99 -29.65 -1.44
C PRO A 7 24.67 -29.33 -0.74
N LEU A 8 24.64 -29.57 0.56
CA LEU A 8 23.59 -29.14 1.46
C LEU A 8 23.74 -27.63 1.63
N SER A 9 22.69 -26.96 1.38
CA SER A 9 22.35 -25.57 1.58
C SER A 9 22.28 -24.73 0.31
N ALA A 10 21.12 -24.82 -0.35
CA ALA A 10 20.56 -23.63 -0.94
C ALA A 10 20.28 -22.68 0.25
N GLU A 11 21.28 -21.88 0.61
CA GLU A 11 21.15 -20.81 1.60
C GLU A 11 19.95 -19.96 1.19
N ALA A 12 18.93 -19.88 2.06
CA ALA A 12 17.76 -19.05 1.79
C ALA A 12 18.25 -17.65 1.41
N PRO A 13 17.73 -17.02 0.34
CA PRO A 13 18.26 -15.75 -0.15
C PRO A 13 18.33 -14.76 1.01
N HIS A 14 19.56 -14.32 1.31
CA HIS A 14 19.83 -13.38 2.38
C HIS A 14 19.12 -12.08 2.06
N VAL A 15 18.07 -11.77 2.81
CA VAL A 15 17.33 -10.51 2.61
C VAL A 15 18.12 -9.39 3.25
N ASP A 16 18.47 -8.40 2.44
CA ASP A 16 19.17 -7.21 2.91
C ASP A 16 18.30 -6.45 3.93
N GLU A 17 18.79 -6.29 5.15
CA GLU A 17 18.09 -5.58 6.23
C GLU A 17 17.81 -4.10 5.88
N SER A 18 18.63 -3.50 5.02
CA SER A 18 18.36 -2.16 4.50
C SER A 18 17.07 -2.12 3.68
N LEU A 19 16.80 -3.19 2.91
CA LEU A 19 15.60 -3.31 2.11
C LEU A 19 14.36 -3.59 2.97
N VAL A 20 14.50 -4.30 4.07
CA VAL A 20 13.44 -4.48 5.07
C VAL A 20 13.07 -3.14 5.70
N THR A 21 14.07 -2.37 6.15
CA THR A 21 13.87 -1.03 6.69
C THR A 21 13.21 -0.10 5.67
N TYR A 22 13.67 -0.12 4.44
CA TYR A 22 13.07 0.63 3.34
C TYR A 22 11.58 0.29 3.14
N THR A 23 11.23 -0.98 3.23
CA THR A 23 9.84 -1.44 3.12
C THR A 23 8.99 -0.97 4.30
N HIS A 24 9.54 -0.91 5.52
CA HIS A 24 8.88 -0.29 6.68
C HIS A 24 8.59 1.19 6.46
N VAL A 25 9.52 1.94 5.87
CA VAL A 25 9.33 3.37 5.54
C VAL A 25 8.16 3.54 4.56
N ILE A 26 8.04 2.68 3.56
CA ILE A 26 6.91 2.73 2.62
C ILE A 26 5.58 2.52 3.34
N TYR A 27 5.48 1.53 4.24
CA TYR A 27 4.27 1.32 5.04
C TYR A 27 3.97 2.51 5.96
N ALA A 28 5.00 3.12 6.56
CA ALA A 28 4.84 4.32 7.39
C ALA A 28 4.28 5.51 6.58
N LEU A 29 4.76 5.73 5.35
CA LEU A 29 4.24 6.77 4.46
C LEU A 29 2.77 6.53 4.07
N HIS A 30 2.40 5.28 3.77
CA HIS A 30 0.99 4.94 3.53
C HIS A 30 0.12 5.15 4.77
N THR A 31 0.62 4.79 5.95
CA THR A 31 -0.08 5.03 7.22
C THR A 31 -0.26 6.52 7.48
N LEU A 32 0.79 7.31 7.25
CA LEU A 32 0.74 8.76 7.38
C LEU A 32 -0.32 9.36 6.45
N SER A 33 -0.39 8.92 5.20
CA SER A 33 -1.45 9.33 4.26
C SER A 33 -2.84 9.04 4.80
N VAL A 34 -3.06 7.84 5.36
CA VAL A 34 -4.36 7.47 5.93
C VAL A 34 -4.72 8.36 7.12
N ILE A 35 -3.76 8.61 8.03
CA ILE A 35 -3.96 9.47 9.20
C ILE A 35 -4.31 10.90 8.76
N ILE A 36 -3.51 11.48 7.87
CA ILE A 36 -3.79 12.80 7.31
C ILE A 36 -5.18 12.78 6.67
N GLY A 37 -5.49 11.73 5.90
CA GLY A 37 -6.76 11.54 5.23
C GLY A 37 -7.96 11.60 6.17
N VAL A 38 -7.90 10.89 7.24
CA VAL A 38 -9.00 10.82 8.24
C VAL A 38 -9.13 12.13 9.03
N THR A 39 -8.01 12.79 9.33
CA THR A 39 -8.01 14.01 10.16
C THR A 39 -8.36 15.28 9.40
N THR A 40 -8.10 15.34 8.09
CA THR A 40 -8.30 16.55 7.26
C THR A 40 -9.51 16.47 6.33
N PHE A 41 -10.45 15.59 6.62
CA PHE A 41 -11.65 15.31 5.81
C PHE A 41 -12.47 16.54 5.39
N HIS A 42 -12.26 17.71 6.01
CA HIS A 42 -13.07 18.90 5.82
C HIS A 42 -12.56 19.90 4.76
N THR A 43 -11.41 19.70 4.12
CA THR A 43 -10.88 20.75 3.25
C THR A 43 -10.41 20.19 1.91
N ILE A 44 -11.12 20.54 0.82
CA ILE A 44 -10.82 20.14 -0.57
C ILE A 44 -9.38 20.49 -0.98
N VAL A 45 -8.83 21.60 -0.47
CA VAL A 45 -7.45 22.05 -0.73
C VAL A 45 -6.41 21.08 -0.19
N PHE A 46 -6.69 20.41 0.92
CA PHE A 46 -5.77 19.44 1.51
C PHE A 46 -5.88 18.04 0.88
N SER A 47 -6.89 17.77 0.04
CA SER A 47 -7.02 16.49 -0.66
C SER A 47 -5.82 16.17 -1.54
N PHE A 48 -5.16 17.18 -2.10
CA PHE A 48 -3.95 17.01 -2.90
C PHE A 48 -2.74 16.61 -2.03
N ILE A 49 -2.64 17.19 -0.83
CA ILE A 49 -1.55 16.90 0.12
C ILE A 49 -1.70 15.48 0.70
N TRP A 50 -2.89 14.93 0.77
CA TRP A 50 -3.17 13.57 1.22
C TRP A 50 -2.46 12.49 0.41
N GLY A 51 -2.46 12.69 -0.91
CA GLY A 51 -1.85 11.75 -1.83
C GLY A 51 -0.33 11.75 -1.77
N LEU A 52 0.32 12.85 -1.37
CA LEU A 52 1.76 13.00 -1.46
C LEU A 52 2.55 11.90 -0.75
N PRO A 53 2.31 11.55 0.52
CA PRO A 53 3.07 10.47 1.15
C PRO A 53 2.85 9.11 0.46
N SER A 54 1.64 8.81 0.00
CA SER A 54 1.35 7.58 -0.74
C SER A 54 1.93 7.59 -2.15
N ILE A 55 1.98 8.75 -2.81
CA ILE A 55 2.64 8.91 -4.12
C ILE A 55 4.15 8.67 -3.97
N ILE A 56 4.77 9.27 -2.95
CA ILE A 56 6.19 9.02 -2.63
C ILE A 56 6.40 7.53 -2.36
N ALA A 57 5.55 6.91 -1.54
CA ALA A 57 5.62 5.49 -1.22
C ALA A 57 5.56 4.60 -2.46
N VAL A 58 4.66 4.88 -3.41
CA VAL A 58 4.55 4.07 -4.64
C VAL A 58 5.74 4.30 -5.57
N ILE A 59 6.27 5.52 -5.66
CA ILE A 59 7.51 5.80 -6.40
C ILE A 59 8.67 4.99 -5.78
N MET A 60 8.80 4.98 -4.46
CA MET A 60 9.79 4.19 -3.75
C MET A 60 9.65 2.69 -4.05
N ASN A 61 8.41 2.19 -4.10
CA ASN A 61 8.15 0.80 -4.50
C ASN A 61 8.68 0.50 -5.90
N TYR A 62 8.36 1.33 -6.89
CA TYR A 62 8.84 1.11 -8.26
C TYR A 62 10.36 1.22 -8.38
N ALA A 63 10.99 2.18 -7.69
CA ALA A 63 12.43 2.41 -7.74
C ALA A 63 13.25 1.22 -7.22
N ARG A 64 12.74 0.52 -6.21
CA ARG A 64 13.46 -0.61 -5.58
C ARG A 64 12.86 -1.99 -5.88
N ARG A 65 11.84 -2.05 -6.73
CA ARG A 65 11.17 -3.31 -7.12
C ARG A 65 12.15 -4.39 -7.61
N PRO A 66 13.14 -4.08 -8.47
CA PRO A 66 14.08 -5.12 -8.93
C PRO A 66 14.89 -5.77 -7.81
N ALA A 67 15.20 -5.01 -6.76
CA ALA A 67 15.99 -5.51 -5.62
C ALA A 67 15.22 -6.49 -4.72
N THR A 68 13.89 -6.60 -4.87
CA THR A 68 13.05 -7.50 -4.07
C THR A 68 12.83 -8.86 -4.69
N HIS A 69 13.25 -9.08 -5.95
CA HIS A 69 13.00 -10.32 -6.66
C HIS A 69 13.55 -11.54 -5.91
N GLY A 70 12.74 -12.59 -5.85
CA GLY A 70 13.10 -13.85 -5.19
C GLY A 70 13.05 -13.79 -3.66
N THR A 71 12.71 -12.66 -3.05
CA THR A 71 12.55 -12.51 -1.60
C THR A 71 11.08 -12.41 -1.20
N TYR A 72 10.76 -12.59 0.09
CA TYR A 72 9.40 -12.38 0.60
C TYR A 72 8.94 -10.92 0.44
N LEU A 73 9.87 -9.96 0.33
CA LEU A 73 9.58 -8.54 0.13
C LEU A 73 8.92 -8.26 -1.23
N GLU A 74 9.15 -9.08 -2.25
CA GLU A 74 8.51 -8.93 -3.55
C GLU A 74 6.98 -8.94 -3.43
N SER A 75 6.45 -9.83 -2.58
CA SER A 75 5.01 -9.90 -2.32
C SER A 75 4.48 -8.65 -1.61
N HIS A 76 5.25 -8.05 -0.71
CA HIS A 76 4.90 -6.79 -0.05
C HIS A 76 4.87 -5.63 -1.02
N PHE A 77 5.86 -5.50 -1.90
CA PHE A 77 5.89 -4.46 -2.92
C PHE A 77 4.69 -4.56 -3.87
N ARG A 78 4.38 -5.78 -4.32
CA ARG A 78 3.20 -6.03 -5.15
C ARG A 78 1.90 -5.68 -4.42
N TRP A 79 1.78 -6.04 -3.15
CA TRP A 79 0.64 -5.71 -2.31
C TRP A 79 0.42 -4.21 -2.16
N GLN A 80 1.48 -3.44 -1.88
CA GLN A 80 1.44 -1.98 -1.72
C GLN A 80 1.07 -1.29 -3.03
N ILE A 81 1.73 -1.63 -4.14
CA ILE A 81 1.44 -1.08 -5.47
C ILE A 81 -0.02 -1.34 -5.86
N ARG A 82 -0.51 -2.55 -5.68
CA ARG A 82 -1.92 -2.88 -5.97
C ARG A 82 -2.88 -2.12 -5.07
N THR A 83 -2.56 -1.97 -3.80
CA THR A 83 -3.38 -1.19 -2.86
C THR A 83 -3.50 0.26 -3.31
N PHE A 84 -2.39 0.87 -3.70
CA PHE A 84 -2.37 2.24 -4.21
C PHE A 84 -3.25 2.39 -5.47
N TRP A 85 -3.07 1.55 -6.47
CA TRP A 85 -3.83 1.65 -7.72
C TRP A 85 -5.32 1.37 -7.53
N TYR A 86 -5.70 0.41 -6.69
CA TYR A 86 -7.11 0.20 -6.34
C TYR A 86 -7.69 1.37 -5.57
N ALA A 87 -6.93 2.00 -4.67
CA ALA A 87 -7.37 3.20 -3.96
C ALA A 87 -7.64 4.36 -4.93
N VAL A 88 -6.73 4.58 -5.89
CA VAL A 88 -6.92 5.60 -6.95
C VAL A 88 -8.15 5.28 -7.79
N LEU A 89 -8.31 4.04 -8.25
CA LEU A 89 -9.45 3.62 -9.05
C LEU A 89 -10.78 3.87 -8.33
N TRP A 90 -10.90 3.40 -7.09
CA TRP A 90 -12.12 3.58 -6.30
C TRP A 90 -12.39 5.03 -5.96
N SER A 91 -11.34 5.81 -5.66
CA SER A 91 -11.49 7.25 -5.43
C SER A 91 -12.06 7.97 -6.66
N VAL A 92 -11.53 7.67 -7.85
CA VAL A 92 -12.03 8.23 -9.10
C VAL A 92 -13.48 7.82 -9.35
N LEU A 93 -13.84 6.56 -9.13
CA LEU A 93 -15.21 6.09 -9.30
C LEU A 93 -16.18 6.80 -8.34
N ILE A 94 -15.80 6.96 -7.07
CA ILE A 94 -16.61 7.71 -6.09
C ILE A 94 -16.81 9.15 -6.57
N TRP A 95 -15.77 9.80 -7.07
CA TRP A 95 -15.84 11.16 -7.60
C TRP A 95 -16.79 11.26 -8.81
N VAL A 96 -16.59 10.41 -9.81
CA VAL A 96 -17.36 10.41 -11.06
C VAL A 96 -18.85 10.17 -10.81
N ILE A 97 -19.19 9.34 -9.84
CA ILE A 97 -20.59 9.02 -9.50
C ILE A 97 -21.19 10.09 -8.58
N SER A 98 -20.44 10.52 -7.55
CA SER A 98 -21.01 11.41 -6.52
C SER A 98 -21.18 12.83 -7.01
N VAL A 99 -20.25 13.37 -7.82
CA VAL A 99 -20.29 14.78 -8.24
C VAL A 99 -21.56 15.13 -9.03
N PRO A 100 -21.98 14.36 -10.05
CA PRO A 100 -23.26 14.64 -10.73
C PRO A 100 -24.47 14.50 -9.79
N LEU A 101 -24.45 13.55 -8.86
CA LEU A 101 -25.53 13.31 -7.92
C LEU A 101 -25.61 14.37 -6.81
N MET A 102 -24.60 15.23 -6.66
CA MET A 102 -24.66 16.37 -5.73
C MET A 102 -25.76 17.37 -6.13
N LEU A 103 -26.10 17.45 -7.42
CA LEU A 103 -27.20 18.28 -7.91
C LEU A 103 -28.56 17.90 -7.29
N VAL A 104 -28.74 16.64 -6.95
CA VAL A 104 -29.95 16.10 -6.30
C VAL A 104 -29.71 15.77 -4.82
N LEU A 105 -28.67 16.34 -4.22
CA LEU A 105 -28.24 16.20 -2.81
C LEU A 105 -27.82 14.77 -2.39
N VAL A 106 -28.12 13.75 -3.16
CA VAL A 106 -27.74 12.35 -2.88
C VAL A 106 -26.23 12.11 -3.00
N GLY A 107 -25.55 12.93 -3.82
CA GLY A 107 -24.10 12.82 -4.02
C GLY A 107 -23.28 13.12 -2.77
N PHE A 108 -23.75 13.99 -1.87
CA PHE A 108 -23.01 14.32 -0.64
C PHE A 108 -22.83 13.13 0.30
N PRO A 109 -23.90 12.45 0.74
CA PRO A 109 -23.75 11.25 1.57
C PRO A 109 -22.99 10.13 0.85
N LEU A 110 -23.21 9.96 -0.44
CA LEU A 110 -22.49 8.95 -1.22
C LEU A 110 -20.99 9.22 -1.27
N PHE A 111 -20.58 10.47 -1.47
CA PHE A 111 -19.19 10.90 -1.45
C PHE A 111 -18.53 10.65 -0.09
N ILE A 112 -19.20 11.04 1.00
CA ILE A 112 -18.71 10.90 2.36
C ILE A 112 -18.58 9.42 2.72
N LEU A 113 -19.62 8.64 2.56
CA LEU A 113 -19.64 7.22 2.92
C LEU A 113 -18.69 6.40 2.02
N GLY A 114 -18.59 6.73 0.73
CA GLY A 114 -17.69 6.08 -0.19
C GLY A 114 -16.23 6.28 0.20
N HIS A 115 -15.82 7.52 0.52
CA HIS A 115 -14.44 7.78 0.97
C HIS A 115 -14.16 7.22 2.35
N LEU A 116 -15.13 7.21 3.26
CA LEU A 116 -14.98 6.57 4.57
C LEU A 116 -14.73 5.07 4.43
N ALA A 117 -15.55 4.38 3.63
CA ALA A 117 -15.39 2.96 3.36
C ALA A 117 -14.04 2.65 2.70
N LEU A 118 -13.64 3.47 1.72
CA LEU A 118 -12.34 3.35 1.07
C LEU A 118 -11.19 3.55 2.05
N GLY A 119 -11.26 4.55 2.92
CA GLY A 119 -10.26 4.81 3.96
C GLY A 119 -10.10 3.65 4.93
N ILE A 120 -11.20 3.07 5.40
CA ILE A 120 -11.20 1.88 6.27
C ILE A 120 -10.55 0.70 5.53
N TRP A 121 -10.89 0.47 4.27
CA TRP A 121 -10.32 -0.60 3.47
C TRP A 121 -8.80 -0.43 3.27
N ILE A 122 -8.33 0.80 2.97
CA ILE A 122 -6.89 1.09 2.84
C ILE A 122 -6.19 0.87 4.18
N ALA A 123 -6.73 1.38 5.28
CA ALA A 123 -6.18 1.20 6.62
C ALA A 123 -6.01 -0.28 6.97
N TYR A 124 -7.04 -1.09 6.72
CA TYR A 124 -6.98 -2.54 6.91
C TYR A 124 -5.84 -3.17 6.10
N ARG A 125 -5.70 -2.82 4.82
CA ARG A 125 -4.66 -3.38 3.95
C ARG A 125 -3.26 -2.98 4.39
N VAL A 126 -3.08 -1.72 4.80
CA VAL A 126 -1.79 -1.19 5.29
C VAL A 126 -1.40 -1.87 6.60
N ILE A 127 -2.31 -1.94 7.57
CA ILE A 127 -2.05 -2.59 8.86
C ILE A 127 -1.71 -4.07 8.67
N ARG A 128 -2.52 -4.79 7.90
CA ARG A 128 -2.29 -6.21 7.61
C ARG A 128 -0.94 -6.45 6.94
N GLY A 129 -0.58 -5.62 5.96
CA GLY A 129 0.70 -5.72 5.27
C GLY A 129 1.87 -5.43 6.20
N TRP A 130 1.75 -4.40 7.02
CA TRP A 130 2.80 -4.02 7.97
C TRP A 130 3.03 -5.07 9.06
N LEU A 131 1.97 -5.67 9.58
CA LEU A 131 2.08 -6.76 10.55
C LEU A 131 2.76 -7.99 9.94
N SER A 132 2.41 -8.39 8.71
CA SER A 132 3.09 -9.48 8.00
C SER A 132 4.57 -9.17 7.76
N LEU A 133 4.91 -7.92 7.43
CA LEU A 133 6.31 -7.51 7.25
C LEU A 133 7.09 -7.61 8.56
N ARG A 134 6.51 -7.16 9.67
CA ARG A 134 7.13 -7.28 11.00
C ARG A 134 7.44 -8.74 11.35
N ASP A 135 6.53 -9.65 10.97
CA ASP A 135 6.69 -11.09 11.21
C ASP A 135 7.54 -11.78 10.14
N ARG A 136 8.14 -11.01 9.20
CA ARG A 136 8.94 -11.50 8.06
C ARG A 136 8.21 -12.53 7.21
N ARG A 137 6.90 -12.42 7.08
CA ARG A 137 6.05 -13.33 6.30
C ARG A 137 5.70 -12.71 4.95
N PRO A 138 5.64 -13.53 3.88
CA PRO A 138 5.16 -13.03 2.59
C PRO A 138 3.67 -12.67 2.66
N MET A 139 3.25 -11.73 1.79
CA MET A 139 1.85 -11.44 1.56
C MET A 139 1.27 -12.41 0.54
N TYR A 140 0.09 -12.94 0.83
CA TYR A 140 -0.69 -13.66 -0.18
C TYR A 140 -1.27 -12.64 -1.17
N VAL A 141 -1.03 -12.87 -2.47
CA VAL A 141 -1.41 -11.94 -3.55
C VAL A 141 -2.41 -12.63 -4.46
#